data_011ec3d0e16c4c18a6e667a79601bd53
#
_entry.id   011ec3d0e16c4c18a6e667a79601bd53
#
_cell.length_a   1.000
_cell.length_b   1.000
_cell.length_c   1.000
_cell.angle_alpha   90.00
_cell.angle_beta   90.00
_cell.angle_gamma   90.00
#
_symmetry.space_group_name_H-M   'P 1'
#
loop_
_entity.id
_entity.type
_entity.pdbx_description
1 polymer ?
#
loop_
_entity_poly.entity_id
_entity_poly.type
_entity_poly.pdbx_seq_one_letter_code
_entity_poly.pdbx_strand_id
1 'polypeptide(L)'
;LLDAKTTAIKGSCAPDAVTSDVDRTTEALRRTTKELKNRLTDLKTAAKAVTDSKLNKTVDDANALYKQTDGKVADDKTRASLLDAIKKRDADAIAKAVKEVNESKAAKEKADAEAKAKAEQEAAAAAAQQQAQASQSQSAPQRQTPSYSGGSQSQSQGSSGSGSGTGRRPSSG
;
A
#
# COMPACT_ATOMS: atom_id res chain seq x y z
N LEU A 1 -9.32 29.27 -16.73
CA LEU A 1 -9.19 30.14 -17.90
C LEU A 1 -9.44 31.57 -17.48
N LEU A 2 -8.35 32.29 -17.21
CA LEU A 2 -8.37 33.71 -16.89
C LEU A 2 -8.51 34.48 -18.22
N ASP A 3 -9.70 34.95 -18.50
CA ASP A 3 -9.93 35.93 -19.60
C ASP A 3 -9.21 37.23 -19.22
N ALA A 4 -7.98 37.36 -19.68
CA ALA A 4 -7.24 38.61 -19.59
C ALA A 4 -7.78 39.56 -20.66
N LYS A 5 -8.82 40.31 -20.33
CA LYS A 5 -9.32 41.40 -21.14
C LYS A 5 -8.27 42.51 -21.11
N THR A 6 -7.33 42.46 -22.03
CA THR A 6 -6.42 43.58 -22.30
C THR A 6 -7.20 44.71 -22.98
N THR A 7 -7.51 45.76 -22.24
CA THR A 7 -8.09 46.95 -22.79
C THR A 7 -6.97 47.69 -23.54
N ALA A 8 -7.03 47.63 -24.88
CA ALA A 8 -6.09 48.38 -25.70
C ALA A 8 -6.33 49.90 -25.50
N ILE A 9 -5.32 50.60 -25.00
CA ILE A 9 -5.34 52.05 -24.86
C ILE A 9 -5.03 52.61 -26.26
N LYS A 10 -6.05 53.13 -26.94
CA LYS A 10 -5.88 53.87 -28.18
C LYS A 10 -5.43 55.30 -27.81
N GLY A 11 -4.13 55.54 -27.82
CA GLY A 11 -3.57 56.91 -27.74
C GLY A 11 -3.29 57.44 -29.15
N SER A 12 -3.86 58.54 -29.52
CA SER A 12 -3.48 59.29 -30.73
C SER A 12 -2.38 60.27 -30.33
N CYS A 13 -1.18 60.14 -30.88
CA CYS A 13 -0.08 61.10 -30.74
C CYS A 13 -0.08 62.05 -31.98
N ALA A 14 -1.20 62.66 -32.30
CA ALA A 14 -1.25 63.66 -33.34
C ALA A 14 -0.51 64.93 -32.87
N PRO A 15 0.23 65.63 -33.73
CA PRO A 15 1.04 66.80 -33.35
C PRO A 15 0.21 67.94 -32.82
N ASP A 16 -1.06 67.95 -33.04
CA ASP A 16 -2.07 68.92 -32.61
C ASP A 16 -2.86 68.47 -31.34
N ALA A 17 -2.43 67.36 -30.70
CA ALA A 17 -3.04 66.93 -29.49
C ALA A 17 -2.88 67.93 -28.36
N VAL A 18 -3.95 68.31 -27.69
CA VAL A 18 -3.93 69.24 -26.55
C VAL A 18 -3.15 68.59 -25.43
N THR A 19 -2.27 69.32 -24.74
CA THR A 19 -1.42 68.87 -23.63
C THR A 19 -2.22 68.04 -22.59
N SER A 20 -3.47 68.46 -22.34
CA SER A 20 -4.37 67.75 -21.39
C SER A 20 -4.73 66.33 -21.86
N ASP A 21 -4.79 66.04 -23.17
CA ASP A 21 -5.06 64.68 -23.68
C ASP A 21 -3.82 63.80 -23.62
N VAL A 22 -2.65 64.38 -23.80
CA VAL A 22 -1.36 63.70 -23.58
C VAL A 22 -1.22 63.31 -22.11
N ASP A 23 -1.48 64.23 -21.19
CA ASP A 23 -1.42 64.01 -19.76
C ASP A 23 -2.40 62.91 -19.32
N ARG A 24 -3.66 62.96 -19.82
CA ARG A 24 -4.67 61.93 -19.55
C ARG A 24 -4.22 60.55 -20.04
N THR A 25 -3.67 60.47 -21.22
CA THR A 25 -3.19 59.25 -21.85
C THR A 25 -1.99 58.68 -21.07
N THR A 26 -1.07 59.55 -20.63
CA THR A 26 0.08 59.18 -19.84
C THR A 26 -0.34 58.62 -18.48
N GLU A 27 -1.30 59.25 -17.82
CA GLU A 27 -1.82 58.77 -16.56
C GLU A 27 -2.56 57.43 -16.70
N ALA A 28 -3.36 57.25 -17.77
CA ALA A 28 -3.98 55.97 -18.09
C ALA A 28 -2.94 54.85 -18.31
N LEU A 29 -1.85 55.14 -19.02
CA LEU A 29 -0.73 54.21 -19.23
C LEU A 29 -0.04 53.83 -17.90
N ARG A 30 0.19 54.81 -17.02
CA ARG A 30 0.77 54.57 -15.71
C ARG A 30 -0.12 53.64 -14.84
N ARG A 31 -1.46 53.88 -14.85
CA ARG A 31 -2.42 53.05 -14.15
C ARG A 31 -2.42 51.61 -14.68
N THR A 32 -2.49 51.45 -16.01
CA THR A 32 -2.47 50.14 -16.65
C THR A 32 -1.16 49.38 -16.37
N THR A 33 -0.03 50.09 -16.43
CA THR A 33 1.28 49.54 -16.14
C THR A 33 1.35 49.04 -14.69
N LYS A 34 0.82 49.83 -13.74
CA LYS A 34 0.74 49.43 -12.32
C LYS A 34 -0.16 48.21 -12.15
N GLU A 35 -1.31 48.21 -12.80
CA GLU A 35 -2.24 47.04 -12.75
C GLU A 35 -1.62 45.78 -13.33
N LEU A 36 -0.93 45.84 -14.45
CA LEU A 36 -0.21 44.72 -15.04
C LEU A 36 0.89 44.19 -14.12
N LYS A 37 1.64 45.07 -13.47
CA LYS A 37 2.65 44.67 -12.48
C LYS A 37 2.02 43.93 -11.30
N ASN A 38 0.90 44.42 -10.79
CA ASN A 38 0.17 43.76 -9.71
C ASN A 38 -0.31 42.38 -10.14
N ARG A 39 -0.97 42.27 -11.30
CA ARG A 39 -1.42 40.97 -11.85
C ARG A 39 -0.28 39.99 -12.07
N LEU A 40 0.89 40.47 -12.53
CA LEU A 40 2.07 39.61 -12.66
C LEU A 40 2.56 39.08 -11.32
N THR A 41 2.54 39.92 -10.29
CA THR A 41 2.90 39.52 -8.92
C THR A 41 1.90 38.49 -8.39
N ASP A 42 0.60 38.73 -8.58
CA ASP A 42 -0.47 37.80 -8.14
C ASP A 42 -0.34 36.44 -8.84
N LEU A 43 -0.08 36.43 -10.15
CA LEU A 43 0.15 35.20 -10.92
C LEU A 43 1.37 34.43 -10.44
N LYS A 44 2.48 35.13 -10.15
CA LYS A 44 3.67 34.47 -9.60
C LYS A 44 3.38 33.85 -8.24
N THR A 45 2.64 34.56 -7.38
CA THR A 45 2.24 34.08 -6.05
C THR A 45 1.32 32.85 -6.18
N ALA A 46 0.32 32.91 -7.07
CA ALA A 46 -0.58 31.80 -7.34
C ALA A 46 0.16 30.56 -7.90
N ALA A 47 1.06 30.77 -8.87
CA ALA A 47 1.88 29.69 -9.41
C ALA A 47 2.74 29.01 -8.35
N LYS A 48 3.36 29.82 -7.48
CA LYS A 48 4.13 29.30 -6.34
C LYS A 48 3.24 28.48 -5.38
N ALA A 49 2.07 29.01 -5.03
CA ALA A 49 1.13 28.31 -4.14
C ALA A 49 0.69 26.96 -4.70
N VAL A 50 0.44 26.86 -6.01
CA VAL A 50 0.11 25.59 -6.69
C VAL A 50 1.28 24.61 -6.62
N THR A 51 2.50 25.09 -6.87
CA THR A 51 3.71 24.24 -6.79
C THR A 51 3.94 23.72 -5.38
N ASP A 52 3.82 24.60 -4.38
CA ASP A 52 3.96 24.25 -2.96
C ASP A 52 2.87 23.25 -2.53
N SER A 53 1.63 23.44 -2.98
CA SER A 53 0.52 22.52 -2.69
C SER A 53 0.75 21.13 -3.30
N LYS A 54 1.23 21.05 -4.54
CA LYS A 54 1.60 19.76 -5.17
C LYS A 54 2.71 19.07 -4.41
N LEU A 55 3.74 19.81 -4.02
CA LEU A 55 4.85 19.25 -3.25
C LEU A 55 4.38 18.75 -1.88
N ASN A 56 3.53 19.50 -1.18
CA ASN A 56 2.96 19.06 0.10
C ASN A 56 2.20 17.75 -0.07
N LYS A 57 1.33 17.66 -1.07
CA LYS A 57 0.60 16.41 -1.36
C LYS A 57 1.57 15.25 -1.64
N THR A 58 2.60 15.45 -2.44
CA THR A 58 3.62 14.42 -2.73
C THR A 58 4.32 13.95 -1.45
N VAL A 59 4.65 14.87 -0.56
CA VAL A 59 5.26 14.58 0.75
C VAL A 59 4.30 13.79 1.63
N ASP A 60 3.02 14.18 1.68
CA ASP A 60 2.00 13.50 2.50
C ASP A 60 1.74 12.07 2.00
N ASP A 61 1.61 11.88 0.68
CA ASP A 61 1.43 10.57 0.05
C ASP A 61 2.67 9.67 0.31
N ALA A 62 3.87 10.22 0.22
CA ALA A 62 5.13 9.51 0.53
C ALA A 62 5.24 9.13 2.01
N ASN A 63 4.83 10.00 2.93
CA ASN A 63 4.77 9.69 4.36
C ASN A 63 3.77 8.58 4.67
N ALA A 64 2.62 8.57 4.00
CA ALA A 64 1.64 7.50 4.13
C ALA A 64 2.23 6.15 3.65
N LEU A 65 2.89 6.14 2.50
CA LEU A 65 3.57 4.95 1.97
C LEU A 65 4.67 4.46 2.92
N TYR A 66 5.50 5.37 3.47
CA TYR A 66 6.53 5.03 4.43
C TYR A 66 5.97 4.29 5.65
N LYS A 67 4.83 4.77 6.19
CA LYS A 67 4.15 4.13 7.34
C LYS A 67 3.54 2.78 6.97
N GLN A 68 2.93 2.67 5.78
CA GLN A 68 2.26 1.45 5.33
C GLN A 68 3.24 0.31 5.00
N THR A 69 4.48 0.63 4.67
CA THR A 69 5.50 -0.33 4.23
C THR A 69 6.41 -0.80 5.36
N ASP A 70 6.09 -0.49 6.60
CA ASP A 70 6.85 -0.95 7.77
C ASP A 70 6.83 -2.48 7.88
N GLY A 71 8.02 -3.09 7.89
CA GLY A 71 8.20 -4.55 7.87
C GLY A 71 7.70 -5.27 6.61
N LYS A 72 7.26 -4.53 5.57
CA LYS A 72 6.65 -5.09 4.34
C LYS A 72 7.51 -4.92 3.09
N VAL A 73 8.76 -4.54 3.24
CA VAL A 73 9.73 -4.40 2.14
C VAL A 73 10.82 -5.47 2.24
N ALA A 74 11.40 -5.84 1.13
CA ALA A 74 12.53 -6.78 1.10
C ALA A 74 13.85 -6.12 1.53
N ASP A 75 13.98 -4.80 1.28
CA ASP A 75 15.16 -4.01 1.65
C ASP A 75 14.74 -2.71 2.34
N ASP A 76 15.05 -2.59 3.63
CA ASP A 76 14.76 -1.41 4.45
C ASP A 76 15.53 -0.16 4.01
N LYS A 77 16.61 -0.30 3.23
CA LYS A 77 17.34 0.84 2.66
C LYS A 77 16.45 1.67 1.74
N THR A 78 15.52 1.04 1.03
CA THR A 78 14.58 1.75 0.16
C THR A 78 13.67 2.68 0.97
N ARG A 79 13.23 2.25 2.16
CA ARG A 79 12.45 3.08 3.09
C ARG A 79 13.30 4.22 3.67
N ALA A 80 14.57 3.95 4.00
CA ALA A 80 15.48 5.01 4.48
C ALA A 80 15.69 6.09 3.41
N SER A 81 15.89 5.69 2.15
CA SER A 81 16.00 6.60 1.01
C SER A 81 14.73 7.45 0.83
N LEU A 82 13.54 6.83 0.97
CA LEU A 82 12.27 7.55 0.92
C LEU A 82 12.16 8.59 2.04
N LEU A 83 12.52 8.23 3.27
CA LEU A 83 12.49 9.16 4.40
C LEU A 83 13.44 10.36 4.20
N ASP A 84 14.63 10.12 3.65
CA ASP A 84 15.58 11.19 3.34
C ASP A 84 15.09 12.12 2.23
N ALA A 85 14.48 11.58 1.18
CA ALA A 85 13.85 12.37 0.12
C ALA A 85 12.70 13.23 0.66
N ILE A 86 11.87 12.68 1.55
CA ILE A 86 10.78 13.40 2.24
C ILE A 86 11.34 14.57 3.06
N LYS A 87 12.38 14.35 3.85
CA LYS A 87 13.03 15.40 4.67
C LYS A 87 13.59 16.54 3.81
N LYS A 88 14.17 16.20 2.65
CA LYS A 88 14.69 17.19 1.69
C LYS A 88 13.59 17.88 0.90
N ARG A 89 12.35 17.37 0.94
CA ARG A 89 11.21 17.85 0.15
C ARG A 89 11.51 17.92 -1.36
N ASP A 90 12.29 16.97 -1.86
CA ASP A 90 12.68 16.86 -3.25
C ASP A 90 11.67 15.95 -3.97
N ALA A 91 10.85 16.54 -4.83
CA ALA A 91 9.78 15.83 -5.53
C ALA A 91 10.30 14.70 -6.44
N ASP A 92 11.42 14.92 -7.12
CA ASP A 92 12.00 13.93 -8.04
C ASP A 92 12.64 12.78 -7.26
N ALA A 93 13.36 13.09 -6.17
CA ALA A 93 13.92 12.09 -5.28
C ALA A 93 12.79 11.28 -4.60
N ILE A 94 11.69 11.91 -4.19
CA ILE A 94 10.52 11.22 -3.64
C ILE A 94 9.92 10.26 -4.67
N ALA A 95 9.69 10.71 -5.91
CA ALA A 95 9.11 9.87 -6.95
C ALA A 95 9.97 8.63 -7.24
N LYS A 96 11.29 8.78 -7.28
CA LYS A 96 12.24 7.68 -7.44
C LYS A 96 12.19 6.71 -6.26
N ALA A 97 12.27 7.22 -5.04
CA ALA A 97 12.26 6.39 -3.83
C ALA A 97 10.92 5.66 -3.64
N VAL A 98 9.78 6.28 -3.99
CA VAL A 98 8.45 5.64 -4.00
C VAL A 98 8.43 4.42 -4.91
N LYS A 99 9.03 4.52 -6.11
CA LYS A 99 9.15 3.40 -7.03
C LYS A 99 9.98 2.27 -6.44
N GLU A 100 11.14 2.58 -5.88
CA GLU A 100 12.02 1.60 -5.25
C GLU A 100 11.36 0.88 -4.06
N VAL A 101 10.61 1.60 -3.23
CA VAL A 101 9.84 1.01 -2.11
C VAL A 101 8.75 0.07 -2.62
N ASN A 102 8.01 0.45 -3.67
CA ASN A 102 6.97 -0.41 -4.24
C ASN A 102 7.55 -1.67 -4.88
N GLU A 103 8.68 -1.59 -5.57
CA GLU A 103 9.40 -2.74 -6.12
C GLU A 103 9.90 -3.66 -5.00
N SER A 104 10.47 -3.10 -3.93
CA SER A 104 10.93 -3.86 -2.76
C SER A 104 9.77 -4.54 -2.03
N LYS A 105 8.60 -3.88 -1.92
CA LYS A 105 7.38 -4.47 -1.36
C LYS A 105 6.89 -5.65 -2.20
N ALA A 106 6.80 -5.48 -3.52
CA ALA A 106 6.38 -6.56 -4.42
C ALA A 106 7.35 -7.76 -4.37
N ALA A 107 8.66 -7.51 -4.27
CA ALA A 107 9.65 -8.57 -4.11
C ALA A 107 9.45 -9.36 -2.81
N LYS A 108 9.16 -8.67 -1.68
CA LYS A 108 8.85 -9.34 -0.42
C LYS A 108 7.58 -10.15 -0.49
N GLU A 109 6.50 -9.60 -1.01
CA GLU A 109 5.22 -10.31 -1.15
C GLU A 109 5.37 -11.59 -1.99
N LYS A 110 6.18 -11.53 -3.06
CA LYS A 110 6.50 -12.69 -3.89
C LYS A 110 7.31 -13.73 -3.12
N ALA A 111 8.34 -13.32 -2.40
CA ALA A 111 9.16 -14.23 -1.60
C ALA A 111 8.35 -14.90 -0.47
N ASP A 112 7.50 -14.15 0.21
CA ASP A 112 6.63 -14.67 1.26
C ASP A 112 5.60 -15.68 0.72
N ALA A 113 5.05 -15.42 -0.48
CA ALA A 113 4.14 -16.34 -1.16
C ALA A 113 4.85 -17.63 -1.60
N GLU A 114 6.05 -17.55 -2.15
CA GLU A 114 6.87 -18.71 -2.53
C GLU A 114 7.27 -19.54 -1.31
N ALA A 115 7.67 -18.88 -0.21
CA ALA A 115 8.00 -19.56 1.04
C ALA A 115 6.79 -20.30 1.62
N LYS A 116 5.61 -19.67 1.59
CA LYS A 116 4.36 -20.29 2.03
C LYS A 116 3.99 -21.50 1.19
N ALA A 117 4.04 -21.38 -0.14
CA ALA A 117 3.75 -22.49 -1.04
C ALA A 117 4.71 -23.67 -0.84
N LYS A 118 5.99 -23.38 -0.63
CA LYS A 118 7.00 -24.41 -0.34
C LYS A 118 6.71 -25.12 0.99
N ALA A 119 6.40 -24.35 2.05
CA ALA A 119 6.05 -24.93 3.35
C ALA A 119 4.78 -25.81 3.28
N GLU A 120 3.77 -25.39 2.51
CA GLU A 120 2.55 -26.21 2.29
C GLU A 120 2.86 -27.51 1.53
N GLN A 121 3.75 -27.48 0.53
CA GLN A 121 4.20 -28.67 -0.17
C GLN A 121 4.99 -29.63 0.74
N GLU A 122 5.90 -29.10 1.53
CA GLU A 122 6.68 -29.92 2.48
C GLU A 122 5.76 -30.55 3.55
N ALA A 123 4.79 -29.80 4.07
CA ALA A 123 3.81 -30.31 5.03
C ALA A 123 2.93 -31.43 4.42
N ALA A 124 2.47 -31.24 3.16
CA ALA A 124 1.70 -32.24 2.44
C ALA A 124 2.52 -33.52 2.17
N ALA A 125 3.78 -33.37 1.78
CA ALA A 125 4.69 -34.49 1.57
C ALA A 125 4.95 -35.28 2.88
N ALA A 126 5.16 -34.56 4.00
CA ALA A 126 5.34 -35.20 5.29
C ALA A 126 4.10 -35.96 5.76
N ALA A 127 2.90 -35.39 5.55
CA ALA A 127 1.63 -36.04 5.86
C ALA A 127 1.42 -37.33 5.02
N ALA A 128 1.75 -37.28 3.73
CA ALA A 128 1.66 -38.45 2.85
C ALA A 128 2.62 -39.58 3.28
N GLN A 129 3.85 -39.25 3.71
CA GLN A 129 4.81 -40.22 4.24
C GLN A 129 4.31 -40.87 5.53
N GLN A 130 3.72 -40.11 6.43
CA GLN A 130 3.15 -40.67 7.67
C GLN A 130 1.99 -41.63 7.38
N GLN A 131 1.10 -41.30 6.44
CA GLN A 131 0.03 -42.20 6.04
C GLN A 131 0.55 -43.50 5.39
N ALA A 132 1.60 -43.40 4.58
CA ALA A 132 2.21 -44.60 3.96
C ALA A 132 2.84 -45.53 5.02
N GLN A 133 3.50 -44.97 6.03
CA GLN A 133 4.07 -45.76 7.16
C GLN A 133 2.99 -46.38 8.02
N ALA A 134 1.89 -45.68 8.31
CA ALA A 134 0.76 -46.22 9.06
C ALA A 134 0.08 -47.41 8.34
N SER A 135 -0.02 -47.29 7.01
CA SER A 135 -0.60 -48.36 6.17
C SER A 135 0.28 -49.60 6.11
N GLN A 136 1.60 -49.45 6.13
CA GLN A 136 2.55 -50.60 6.18
C GLN A 136 2.54 -51.31 7.52
N SER A 137 2.31 -50.59 8.66
CA SER A 137 2.25 -51.18 9.99
C SER A 137 0.99 -52.05 10.20
N GLN A 138 -0.06 -51.83 9.41
CA GLN A 138 -1.31 -52.65 9.50
C GLN A 138 -1.27 -53.91 8.67
N SER A 139 -0.26 -54.11 7.82
CA SER A 139 -0.13 -55.27 6.92
C SER A 139 0.76 -56.39 7.49
N ALA A 140 1.02 -56.43 8.78
CA ALA A 140 1.71 -57.56 9.40
C ALA A 140 0.83 -58.82 9.29
N PRO A 141 1.32 -59.92 8.67
CA PRO A 141 0.54 -61.12 8.54
C PRO A 141 0.22 -61.71 9.92
N GLN A 142 -1.09 -61.77 10.21
CA GLN A 142 -1.63 -62.47 11.37
C GLN A 142 -1.18 -63.91 11.25
N ARG A 143 -0.17 -64.31 12.04
CA ARG A 143 0.20 -65.72 12.18
C ARG A 143 -1.02 -66.47 12.66
N GLN A 144 -1.56 -67.30 11.78
CA GLN A 144 -2.54 -68.30 12.11
C GLN A 144 -1.89 -69.29 13.12
N THR A 145 -2.31 -69.19 14.38
CA THR A 145 -2.07 -70.24 15.34
C THR A 145 -3.05 -71.38 15.03
N PRO A 146 -2.59 -72.63 14.92
CA PRO A 146 -3.51 -73.75 14.71
C PRO A 146 -4.43 -73.91 15.92
N SER A 147 -5.71 -73.98 15.61
CA SER A 147 -6.79 -74.27 16.52
C SER A 147 -6.61 -75.68 17.11
N TYR A 148 -6.38 -75.75 18.43
CA TYR A 148 -6.54 -77.00 19.17
C TYR A 148 -7.87 -76.91 19.92
N SER A 149 -8.75 -77.86 19.52
CA SER A 149 -10.07 -78.08 20.05
C SER A 149 -9.96 -78.65 21.46
N GLY A 150 -10.71 -78.11 22.40
CA GLY A 150 -10.82 -78.66 23.76
C GLY A 150 -11.85 -77.90 24.55
N GLY A 151 -12.97 -78.50 24.75
CA GLY A 151 -14.25 -78.28 25.29
C GLY A 151 -14.41 -77.57 26.65
N SER A 152 -15.68 -77.35 26.89
CA SER A 152 -16.42 -77.23 28.17
C SER A 152 -16.60 -75.82 28.74
N GLN A 153 -17.83 -75.31 28.51
CA GLN A 153 -18.87 -75.11 29.55
C GLN A 153 -18.63 -74.04 30.64
N SER A 154 -19.58 -73.19 30.73
CA SER A 154 -20.31 -72.60 31.88
C SER A 154 -20.28 -71.08 31.94
N GLN A 155 -21.41 -70.50 31.61
CA GLN A 155 -22.37 -69.81 32.53
C GLN A 155 -21.85 -68.53 33.29
N SER A 156 -22.62 -67.56 33.07
CA SER A 156 -23.33 -66.58 33.92
C SER A 156 -22.87 -65.14 33.77
N GLN A 157 -23.83 -64.39 33.29
CA GLN A 157 -24.59 -63.31 34.01
C GLN A 157 -23.83 -62.09 34.46
N GLY A 158 -24.43 -60.99 34.06
CA GLY A 158 -24.46 -59.78 34.89
C GLY A 158 -23.98 -58.52 34.18
N SER A 159 -24.93 -57.78 33.77
CA SER A 159 -25.44 -56.56 34.35
C SER A 159 -24.79 -55.26 33.90
N SER A 160 -25.55 -54.50 33.18
CA SER A 160 -25.86 -53.08 33.42
C SER A 160 -24.77 -52.06 33.72
N GLY A 161 -24.74 -51.03 32.95
CA GLY A 161 -24.10 -49.78 33.35
C GLY A 161 -24.22 -48.67 32.27
N SER A 162 -25.37 -48.02 32.27
CA SER A 162 -25.60 -46.72 31.69
C SER A 162 -24.60 -45.69 32.19
N GLY A 163 -24.13 -44.80 31.35
CA GLY A 163 -23.37 -43.62 31.72
C GLY A 163 -23.39 -42.58 30.63
N SER A 164 -24.47 -41.83 30.57
CA SER A 164 -24.56 -40.56 29.88
C SER A 164 -23.55 -39.55 30.41
N GLY A 165 -22.88 -38.86 29.59
CA GLY A 165 -22.00 -37.75 29.95
C GLY A 165 -21.95 -36.69 28.85
N THR A 166 -22.92 -35.82 28.84
CA THR A 166 -22.95 -34.53 28.19
C THR A 166 -21.84 -33.64 28.68
N GLY A 167 -21.20 -32.87 27.81
CA GLY A 167 -20.31 -31.80 28.28
C GLY A 167 -19.64 -30.97 27.23
N ARG A 168 -20.36 -29.99 26.69
CA ARG A 168 -19.96 -28.60 26.48
C ARG A 168 -18.74 -28.26 25.60
N ARG A 169 -19.07 -27.60 24.47
CA ARG A 169 -18.30 -26.53 23.82
C ARG A 169 -18.04 -25.40 24.83
N PRO A 170 -16.97 -24.64 24.65
CA PRO A 170 -17.14 -23.21 24.55
C PRO A 170 -16.58 -22.61 23.24
N SER A 171 -17.36 -21.68 22.77
CA SER A 171 -17.16 -20.64 21.79
C SER A 171 -16.27 -19.53 22.36
N SER A 172 -15.70 -18.77 21.44
CA SER A 172 -15.37 -17.33 21.54
C SER A 172 -13.99 -16.92 22.04
N GLY A 173 -13.50 -15.99 21.26
CA GLY A 173 -12.62 -14.90 21.52
C GLY A 173 -11.93 -14.42 20.28
#